data_7d0d50285fd4dcf2a82a28c430976b05
#
_entry.id   7d0d50285fd4dcf2a82a28c430976b05
#
_cell.length_a   1.000
_cell.length_b   1.000
_cell.length_c   1.000
_cell.angle_alpha   90.00
_cell.angle_beta   90.00
_cell.angle_gamma   90.00
#
_symmetry.space_group_name_H-M   'P 1'
#
loop_
_entity.id
_entity.type
_entity.pdbx_description
1 polymer ?
#
loop_
_entity_poly.entity_id
_entity_poly.type
_entity_poly.pdbx_seq_one_letter_code
_entity_poly.pdbx_strand_id
1 'polypeptide(L)'
;MLEDRHAKVLGVGRTQPAGHAHAEVMALRDAAAQGHSLKGATAYVTLEPCSHYGRTPPCCNALIDAGIAKVVVAILDPNPLVSGRGVQMLRAAGIEVEVLPTDSPEAVASRELNIGFFSRMVRKTPWVRMKVAASLDGQTALANGRSQWITGPAA
;
A
#
# COMPACT_ATOMS: atom_id res chain seq x y z
N MET A 1 -1.51 -6.88 5.30
CA MET A 1 -2.11 -7.73 6.37
C MET A 1 -1.62 -9.15 6.17
N LEU A 2 -1.36 -9.84 7.27
CA LEU A 2 -0.96 -11.25 7.28
C LEU A 2 -2.03 -12.06 8.00
N GLU A 3 -2.36 -13.23 7.49
CA GLU A 3 -3.46 -14.06 7.95
C GLU A 3 -3.05 -15.55 7.96
N ASP A 4 -3.50 -16.29 8.93
CA ASP A 4 -3.29 -17.74 8.96
C ASP A 4 -4.37 -18.49 8.15
N ARG A 5 -4.25 -19.82 8.07
CA ARG A 5 -5.19 -20.71 7.36
C ARG A 5 -6.62 -20.73 7.96
N HIS A 6 -6.81 -20.14 9.13
CA HIS A 6 -8.09 -20.06 9.85
C HIS A 6 -8.70 -18.66 9.80
N ALA A 7 -8.22 -17.78 8.89
CA ALA A 7 -8.62 -16.39 8.75
C ALA A 7 -8.34 -15.53 10.00
N LYS A 8 -7.38 -15.93 10.84
CA LYS A 8 -6.92 -15.10 11.94
C LYS A 8 -5.87 -14.12 11.44
N VAL A 9 -6.08 -12.84 11.70
CA VAL A 9 -5.08 -11.81 11.42
C VAL A 9 -3.89 -11.99 12.36
N LEU A 10 -2.70 -12.15 11.78
CA LEU A 10 -1.43 -12.34 12.49
C LEU A 10 -0.66 -11.04 12.64
N GLY A 11 -0.79 -10.12 11.70
CA GLY A 11 -0.11 -8.85 11.73
C GLY A 11 -0.60 -7.89 10.65
N VAL A 12 -0.49 -6.61 10.93
CA VAL A 12 -0.86 -5.53 10.02
C VAL A 12 0.28 -4.53 9.89
N GLY A 13 0.34 -3.86 8.74
CA GLY A 13 1.39 -2.88 8.50
C GLY A 13 0.98 -1.83 7.50
N ARG A 14 1.57 -0.67 7.63
CA ARG A 14 1.47 0.43 6.67
C ARG A 14 2.86 0.92 6.29
N THR A 15 3.01 1.41 5.06
CA THR A 15 4.26 2.01 4.59
C THR A 15 4.64 3.20 5.45
N GLN A 16 5.89 3.25 5.86
CA GLN A 16 6.47 4.33 6.65
C GLN A 16 6.98 5.46 5.73
N PRO A 17 7.39 6.60 6.27
CA PRO A 17 7.99 7.68 5.48
C PRO A 17 9.12 7.19 4.56
N ALA A 18 9.36 7.90 3.47
CA ALA A 18 10.35 7.51 2.46
C ALA A 18 11.74 7.22 3.06
N GLY A 19 12.30 6.05 2.73
CA GLY A 19 13.56 5.55 3.28
C GLY A 19 13.40 4.60 4.46
N HIS A 20 12.18 4.40 4.95
CA HIS A 20 11.85 3.46 6.02
C HIS A 20 11.13 2.22 5.47
N ALA A 21 10.70 1.33 6.38
CA ALA A 21 10.10 0.04 6.03
C ALA A 21 8.76 0.19 5.28
N HIS A 22 8.54 -0.67 4.30
CA HIS A 22 7.26 -0.81 3.61
C HIS A 22 6.24 -1.59 4.46
N ALA A 23 4.98 -1.58 4.03
CA ALA A 23 3.84 -2.17 4.73
C ALA A 23 4.07 -3.65 5.06
N GLU A 24 4.66 -4.41 4.13
CA GLU A 24 4.93 -5.84 4.29
C GLU A 24 5.88 -6.08 5.47
N VAL A 25 7.00 -5.35 5.52
CA VAL A 25 7.99 -5.48 6.60
C VAL A 25 7.39 -5.05 7.94
N MET A 26 6.53 -4.02 7.94
CA MET A 26 5.83 -3.60 9.16
C MET A 26 4.84 -4.66 9.65
N ALA A 27 4.11 -5.31 8.74
CA ALA A 27 3.21 -6.40 9.10
C ALA A 27 3.97 -7.63 9.66
N LEU A 28 5.14 -7.96 9.08
CA LEU A 28 6.00 -9.02 9.59
C LEU A 28 6.50 -8.71 11.00
N ARG A 29 6.90 -7.46 11.27
CA ARG A 29 7.33 -6.99 12.60
C ARG A 29 6.20 -7.03 13.62
N ASP A 30 5.00 -6.61 13.21
CA ASP A 30 3.82 -6.64 14.06
C ASP A 30 3.47 -8.07 14.48
N ALA A 31 3.45 -9.00 13.54
CA ALA A 31 3.23 -10.41 13.81
C ALA A 31 4.30 -11.01 14.76
N ALA A 32 5.57 -10.66 14.53
CA ALA A 32 6.67 -11.10 15.37
C ALA A 32 6.55 -10.56 16.81
N ALA A 33 6.16 -9.30 16.97
CA ALA A 33 5.94 -8.68 18.28
C ALA A 33 4.79 -9.35 19.06
N GLN A 34 3.83 -9.93 18.34
CA GLN A 34 2.73 -10.71 18.94
C GLN A 34 3.06 -12.20 19.13
N GLY A 35 4.28 -12.62 18.77
CA GLY A 35 4.73 -14.01 18.89
C GLY A 35 4.10 -14.98 17.89
N HIS A 36 3.55 -14.48 16.78
CA HIS A 36 2.92 -15.30 15.76
C HIS A 36 3.95 -15.95 14.82
N SER A 37 3.78 -17.23 14.53
CA SER A 37 4.47 -17.88 13.42
C SER A 37 3.82 -17.51 12.10
N LEU A 38 4.64 -17.18 11.12
CA LEU A 38 4.19 -16.78 9.76
C LEU A 38 4.32 -17.89 8.73
N LYS A 39 4.90 -19.03 9.11
CA LYS A 39 5.08 -20.16 8.19
C LYS A 39 3.73 -20.66 7.70
N GLY A 40 3.54 -20.63 6.40
CA GLY A 40 2.29 -21.05 5.75
C GLY A 40 1.17 -19.99 5.75
N ALA A 41 1.44 -18.77 6.20
CA ALA A 41 0.48 -17.67 6.20
C ALA A 41 0.23 -17.10 4.80
N THR A 42 -0.86 -16.36 4.66
CA THR A 42 -1.21 -15.56 3.48
C THR A 42 -0.93 -14.08 3.74
N ALA A 43 -0.27 -13.43 2.79
CA ALA A 43 -0.07 -11.98 2.81
C ALA A 43 -1.00 -11.29 1.81
N TYR A 44 -1.79 -10.31 2.27
CA TYR A 44 -2.62 -9.45 1.44
C TYR A 44 -1.96 -8.08 1.32
N VAL A 45 -1.66 -7.67 0.09
CA VAL A 45 -0.93 -6.43 -0.20
C VAL A 45 -1.69 -5.57 -1.20
N THR A 46 -1.73 -4.27 -0.94
CA THR A 46 -2.41 -3.30 -1.81
C THR A 46 -1.64 -3.00 -3.10
N LEU A 47 -0.32 -3.21 -3.10
CA LEU A 47 0.56 -2.99 -4.24
C LEU A 47 1.55 -4.15 -4.33
N GLU A 48 1.97 -4.50 -5.54
CA GLU A 48 2.99 -5.52 -5.79
C GLU A 48 4.23 -5.31 -4.90
N PRO A 49 4.69 -6.34 -4.15
CA PRO A 49 5.88 -6.25 -3.33
C PRO A 49 7.12 -5.95 -4.17
N CYS A 50 7.94 -5.02 -3.73
CA CYS A 50 9.16 -4.64 -4.44
C CYS A 50 10.18 -5.79 -4.50
N SER A 51 10.82 -5.93 -5.67
CA SER A 51 11.81 -6.98 -6.00
C SER A 51 13.23 -6.44 -6.17
N HIS A 52 13.44 -5.13 -6.04
CA HIS A 52 14.73 -4.49 -6.26
C HIS A 52 15.25 -3.82 -4.99
N TYR A 53 16.55 -3.69 -4.90
CA TYR A 53 17.21 -2.90 -3.85
C TYR A 53 17.04 -1.42 -4.17
N GLY A 54 16.28 -0.73 -3.32
CA GLY A 54 16.16 0.71 -3.34
C GLY A 54 16.85 1.31 -2.10
N ARG A 55 16.12 2.11 -1.34
CA ARG A 55 16.56 2.58 -0.01
C ARG A 55 16.44 1.52 1.07
N THR A 56 15.64 0.50 0.82
CA THR A 56 15.42 -0.65 1.68
C THR A 56 15.59 -1.94 0.88
N PRO A 57 15.89 -3.08 1.55
CA PRO A 57 15.88 -4.38 0.88
C PRO A 57 14.51 -4.72 0.29
N PRO A 58 14.46 -5.59 -0.74
CA PRO A 58 13.21 -6.01 -1.37
C PRO A 58 12.22 -6.64 -0.39
N CYS A 59 10.96 -6.22 -0.43
CA CYS A 59 9.89 -6.83 0.38
C CYS A 59 9.65 -8.31 0.01
N CYS A 60 9.88 -8.68 -1.26
CA CYS A 60 9.81 -10.08 -1.69
C CYS A 60 10.74 -10.98 -0.85
N ASN A 61 11.98 -10.57 -0.59
CA ASN A 61 12.91 -11.33 0.24
C ASN A 61 12.35 -11.53 1.65
N ALA A 62 11.84 -10.47 2.27
CA ALA A 62 11.30 -10.56 3.63
C ALA A 62 10.09 -11.51 3.72
N LEU A 63 9.23 -11.54 2.71
CA LEU A 63 8.09 -12.47 2.64
C LEU A 63 8.56 -13.92 2.43
N ILE A 64 9.58 -14.15 1.59
CA ILE A 64 10.19 -15.46 1.35
C ILE A 64 10.82 -15.98 2.64
N ASP A 65 11.65 -15.17 3.29
CA ASP A 65 12.38 -15.52 4.51
C ASP A 65 11.42 -15.81 5.67
N ALA A 66 10.26 -15.15 5.71
CA ALA A 66 9.21 -15.39 6.69
C ALA A 66 8.42 -16.69 6.47
N GLY A 67 8.62 -17.36 5.33
CA GLY A 67 7.92 -18.60 4.98
C GLY A 67 6.44 -18.42 4.65
N ILE A 68 6.07 -17.26 4.08
CA ILE A 68 4.72 -17.00 3.57
C ILE A 68 4.41 -18.02 2.45
N ALA A 69 3.22 -18.61 2.48
CA ALA A 69 2.80 -19.61 1.49
C ALA A 69 2.04 -18.99 0.32
N LYS A 70 1.29 -17.92 0.56
CA LYS A 70 0.47 -17.24 -0.46
C LYS A 70 0.56 -15.73 -0.33
N VAL A 71 0.60 -15.05 -1.47
CA VAL A 71 0.51 -13.58 -1.55
C VAL A 71 -0.65 -13.21 -2.47
N VAL A 72 -1.60 -12.43 -1.96
CA VAL A 72 -2.69 -11.82 -2.73
C VAL A 72 -2.33 -10.38 -2.99
N VAL A 73 -2.15 -10.03 -4.26
CA VAL A 73 -1.74 -8.70 -4.74
C VAL A 73 -2.95 -8.00 -5.32
N ALA A 74 -3.36 -6.87 -4.74
CA ALA A 74 -4.51 -6.13 -5.28
C ALA A 74 -4.20 -5.50 -6.65
N ILE A 75 -3.04 -4.87 -6.81
CA ILE A 75 -2.61 -4.27 -8.09
C ILE A 75 -1.11 -4.46 -8.32
N LEU A 76 -0.72 -4.62 -9.59
CA LEU A 76 0.69 -4.62 -9.99
C LEU A 76 1.29 -3.21 -9.88
N ASP A 77 2.60 -3.15 -9.72
CA ASP A 77 3.34 -1.87 -9.74
C ASP A 77 3.18 -1.22 -11.13
N PRO A 78 2.74 0.03 -11.22
CA PRO A 78 2.57 0.73 -12.51
C PRO A 78 3.90 1.10 -13.17
N ASN A 79 5.04 0.97 -12.48
CA ASN A 79 6.35 1.24 -13.04
C ASN A 79 6.77 0.10 -13.98
N PRO A 80 6.95 0.35 -15.30
CA PRO A 80 7.32 -0.69 -16.26
C PRO A 80 8.63 -1.42 -15.95
N LEU A 81 9.51 -0.78 -15.17
CA LEU A 81 10.78 -1.38 -14.75
C LEU A 81 10.62 -2.38 -13.59
N VAL A 82 9.45 -2.42 -12.95
CA VAL A 82 9.18 -3.23 -11.75
C VAL A 82 8.02 -4.18 -11.97
N SER A 83 7.02 -3.74 -12.71
CA SER A 83 5.75 -4.46 -12.94
C SER A 83 5.94 -5.95 -13.25
N GLY A 84 5.34 -6.80 -12.42
CA GLY A 84 5.38 -8.25 -12.54
C GLY A 84 6.65 -8.93 -12.01
N ARG A 85 7.73 -8.19 -11.73
CA ARG A 85 8.99 -8.78 -11.25
C ARG A 85 8.88 -9.29 -9.82
N GLY A 86 8.14 -8.60 -8.96
CA GLY A 86 7.86 -9.07 -7.60
C GLY A 86 7.07 -10.36 -7.61
N VAL A 87 6.03 -10.43 -8.43
CA VAL A 87 5.21 -11.64 -8.64
C VAL A 87 6.07 -12.80 -9.14
N GLN A 88 6.92 -12.56 -10.15
CA GLN A 88 7.81 -13.59 -10.68
C GLN A 88 8.78 -14.11 -9.62
N MET A 89 9.37 -13.22 -8.82
CA MET A 89 10.33 -13.57 -7.77
C MET A 89 9.67 -14.42 -6.68
N LEU A 90 8.47 -14.05 -6.22
CA LEU A 90 7.71 -14.82 -5.23
C LEU A 90 7.36 -16.21 -5.77
N ARG A 91 6.86 -16.30 -7.01
CA ARG A 91 6.54 -17.58 -7.67
C ARG A 91 7.76 -18.47 -7.85
N ALA A 92 8.91 -17.90 -8.22
CA ALA A 92 10.18 -18.64 -8.34
C ALA A 92 10.65 -19.22 -7.00
N ALA A 93 10.28 -18.59 -5.87
CA ALA A 93 10.54 -19.10 -4.52
C ALA A 93 9.49 -20.11 -4.03
N GLY A 94 8.53 -20.52 -4.88
CA GLY A 94 7.49 -21.50 -4.53
C GLY A 94 6.28 -20.91 -3.80
N ILE A 95 6.15 -19.59 -3.72
CA ILE A 95 5.00 -18.93 -3.12
C ILE A 95 3.85 -18.85 -4.15
N GLU A 96 2.65 -19.24 -3.74
CA GLU A 96 1.45 -18.99 -4.54
C GLU A 96 1.17 -17.50 -4.64
N VAL A 97 1.02 -16.98 -5.86
CA VAL A 97 0.70 -15.55 -6.05
C VAL A 97 -0.56 -15.39 -6.89
N GLU A 98 -1.56 -14.80 -6.26
CA GLU A 98 -2.82 -14.38 -6.86
C GLU A 98 -2.77 -12.85 -7.10
N VAL A 99 -3.04 -12.43 -8.32
CA VAL A 99 -3.22 -11.01 -8.65
C VAL A 99 -4.70 -10.80 -8.93
N LEU A 100 -5.32 -9.88 -8.20
CA LEU A 100 -6.75 -9.63 -8.34
C LEU A 100 -7.09 -9.02 -9.70
N PRO A 101 -8.31 -9.23 -10.20
CA PRO A 101 -8.82 -8.52 -11.37
C PRO A 101 -8.74 -7.00 -11.17
N THR A 102 -8.40 -6.27 -12.22
CA THR A 102 -8.18 -4.80 -12.15
C THR A 102 -9.44 -4.00 -11.83
N ASP A 103 -10.61 -4.60 -11.98
CA ASP A 103 -11.93 -4.07 -11.69
C ASP A 103 -12.51 -4.57 -10.34
N SER A 104 -11.78 -5.42 -9.61
CA SER A 104 -12.19 -5.82 -8.26
C SER A 104 -12.25 -4.60 -7.32
N PRO A 105 -13.15 -4.60 -6.31
CA PRO A 105 -13.25 -3.50 -5.35
C PRO A 105 -11.93 -3.20 -4.65
N GLU A 106 -11.16 -4.22 -4.31
CA GLU A 106 -9.86 -4.11 -3.65
C GLU A 106 -8.80 -3.48 -4.58
N ALA A 107 -8.78 -3.84 -5.86
CA ALA A 107 -7.88 -3.27 -6.85
C ALA A 107 -8.21 -1.79 -7.10
N VAL A 108 -9.49 -1.46 -7.21
CA VAL A 108 -9.96 -0.07 -7.36
C VAL A 108 -9.56 0.76 -6.14
N ALA A 109 -9.86 0.29 -4.92
CA ALA A 109 -9.49 0.98 -3.68
C ALA A 109 -7.98 1.14 -3.53
N SER A 110 -7.20 0.13 -3.92
CA SER A 110 -5.73 0.19 -3.89
C SER A 110 -5.16 1.20 -4.89
N ARG A 111 -5.78 1.34 -6.05
CA ARG A 111 -5.41 2.37 -7.05
C ARG A 111 -5.70 3.78 -6.53
N GLU A 112 -6.88 3.99 -5.93
CA GLU A 112 -7.26 5.26 -5.30
C GLU A 112 -6.29 5.64 -4.16
N LEU A 113 -5.92 4.67 -3.32
CA LEU A 113 -4.94 4.86 -2.25
C LEU A 113 -3.58 5.34 -2.80
N ASN A 114 -3.18 4.85 -3.97
CA ASN A 114 -1.90 5.11 -4.61
C ASN A 114 -2.01 6.09 -5.81
N ILE A 115 -3.11 6.87 -5.90
CA ILE A 115 -3.44 7.65 -7.09
C ILE A 115 -2.32 8.60 -7.53
N GLY A 116 -1.60 9.21 -6.59
CA GLY A 116 -0.46 10.09 -6.89
C GLY A 116 0.72 9.34 -7.52
N PHE A 117 1.01 8.14 -7.03
CA PHE A 117 2.04 7.27 -7.59
C PHE A 117 1.66 6.80 -9.01
N PHE A 118 0.42 6.35 -9.19
CA PHE A 118 -0.09 5.96 -10.51
C PHE A 118 -0.07 7.12 -11.50
N SER A 119 -0.50 8.31 -11.10
CA SER A 119 -0.45 9.49 -11.97
C SER A 119 0.98 9.77 -12.44
N ARG A 120 1.93 9.75 -11.51
CA ARG A 120 3.36 9.97 -11.84
C ARG A 120 3.91 8.88 -12.77
N MET A 121 3.62 7.59 -12.50
CA MET A 121 4.21 6.49 -13.26
C MET A 121 3.56 6.31 -14.64
N VAL A 122 2.24 6.43 -14.73
CA VAL A 122 1.48 6.19 -15.96
C VAL A 122 1.34 7.48 -16.78
N ARG A 123 0.86 8.57 -16.15
CA ARG A 123 0.56 9.83 -16.83
C ARG A 123 1.75 10.78 -16.93
N LYS A 124 2.83 10.54 -16.17
CA LYS A 124 4.01 11.42 -16.06
C LYS A 124 3.70 12.83 -15.52
N THR A 125 2.57 13.00 -14.87
CA THR A 125 2.11 14.24 -14.27
C THR A 125 1.83 14.04 -12.79
N PRO A 126 2.00 15.06 -11.94
CA PRO A 126 1.62 14.98 -10.55
C PRO A 126 0.09 14.86 -10.42
N TRP A 127 -0.36 14.17 -9.39
CA TRP A 127 -1.74 14.23 -8.94
C TRP A 127 -1.89 15.44 -8.02
N VAL A 128 -2.78 16.35 -8.39
CA VAL A 128 -3.08 17.55 -7.58
C VAL A 128 -4.43 17.36 -6.89
N ARG A 129 -4.44 17.46 -5.58
CA ARG A 129 -5.67 17.48 -4.77
C ARG A 129 -5.72 18.80 -4.02
N MET A 130 -6.70 19.62 -4.34
CA MET A 130 -6.95 20.87 -3.64
C MET A 130 -8.06 20.68 -2.61
N LYS A 131 -7.78 20.97 -1.34
CA LYS A 131 -8.78 21.05 -0.27
C LYS A 131 -9.07 22.52 -0.02
N VAL A 132 -10.32 22.93 -0.17
CA VAL A 132 -10.77 24.29 0.06
C VAL A 132 -11.83 24.28 1.16
N ALA A 133 -11.69 25.13 2.17
CA ALA A 133 -12.75 25.45 3.10
C ALA A 133 -13.44 26.74 2.59
N ALA A 134 -14.72 26.63 2.31
CA ALA A 134 -15.51 27.75 1.79
C ALA A 134 -16.91 27.75 2.42
N SER A 135 -17.54 28.90 2.46
CA SER A 135 -18.96 29.06 2.79
C SER A 135 -19.84 28.52 1.65
N LEU A 136 -21.15 28.40 1.88
CA LEU A 136 -22.09 27.86 0.90
C LEU A 136 -22.12 28.67 -0.42
N ASP A 137 -21.82 29.97 -0.34
CA ASP A 137 -21.70 30.89 -1.48
C ASP A 137 -20.27 30.94 -2.06
N GLY A 138 -19.39 30.01 -1.63
CA GLY A 138 -18.04 29.84 -2.20
C GLY A 138 -16.99 30.81 -1.68
N GLN A 139 -17.25 31.58 -0.64
CA GLN A 139 -16.28 32.51 -0.07
C GLN A 139 -15.28 31.80 0.83
N THR A 140 -13.99 32.10 0.69
CA THR A 140 -12.92 31.57 1.54
C THR A 140 -12.50 32.50 2.67
N ALA A 141 -13.04 33.74 2.67
CA ALA A 141 -12.83 34.76 3.68
C ALA A 141 -14.02 35.70 3.75
N LEU A 142 -14.16 36.42 4.87
CA LEU A 142 -15.11 37.52 5.01
C LEU A 142 -14.67 38.71 4.11
N ALA A 143 -15.61 39.64 3.84
CA ALA A 143 -15.37 40.86 3.05
C ALA A 143 -14.20 41.72 3.59
N ASN A 144 -13.91 41.63 4.88
CA ASN A 144 -12.78 42.31 5.54
C ASN A 144 -11.47 41.53 5.48
N GLY A 145 -11.41 40.42 4.71
CA GLY A 145 -10.22 39.58 4.54
C GLY A 145 -9.94 38.60 5.68
N ARG A 146 -10.78 38.58 6.75
CA ARG A 146 -10.60 37.59 7.83
C ARG A 146 -11.05 36.22 7.35
N SER A 147 -10.11 35.25 7.39
CA SER A 147 -10.37 33.85 7.17
C SER A 147 -10.18 33.11 8.51
N GLN A 148 -11.25 32.65 9.12
CA GLN A 148 -11.23 31.89 10.38
C GLN A 148 -12.15 30.68 10.27
N TRP A 149 -11.61 29.57 10.65
CA TRP A 149 -12.23 28.28 10.97
C TRP A 149 -13.66 28.06 10.38
N ILE A 150 -13.74 27.90 9.07
CA ILE A 150 -14.97 27.50 8.38
C ILE A 150 -15.29 26.04 8.74
N THR A 151 -14.24 25.27 9.11
CA THR A 151 -14.35 23.87 9.55
C THR A 151 -13.72 23.71 10.94
N GLY A 152 -14.16 22.68 11.68
CA GLY A 152 -13.65 22.40 13.03
C GLY A 152 -12.25 21.76 13.06
N PRO A 153 -11.67 21.54 14.26
CA PRO A 153 -10.32 20.97 14.42
C PRO A 153 -10.13 19.59 13.82
N ALA A 154 -11.21 18.86 13.56
CA ALA A 154 -11.17 17.50 12.98
C ALA A 154 -11.17 17.48 11.43
N ALA A 155 -11.22 18.64 10.79
CA ALA A 155 -11.34 18.77 9.32
C ALA A 155 -9.99 18.90 8.59
#